data_4838b1fda3478938343ea23b81fd28ef
#
_entry.id   4838b1fda3478938343ea23b81fd28ef
#
_cell.length_a   1.000
_cell.length_b   1.000
_cell.length_c   1.000
_cell.angle_alpha   90.00
_cell.angle_beta   90.00
_cell.angle_gamma   90.00
#
_symmetry.space_group_name_H-M   'P 1'
#
loop_
_entity.id
_entity.type
_entity.pdbx_description
1 polymer ?
#
loop_
_entity_poly.entity_id
_entity_poly.type
_entity_poly.pdbx_seq_one_letter_code
_entity_poly.pdbx_strand_id
1 'polypeptide(L)'
;EAFVSAVQYKLDNLIVFIDHNGYQQDGMTSEIMNFSFADTLGAIGCKVVEIDGNDTEAIINALENRPINGKPLVIVGHTIKGKGVSFMEGVNSWHHSSMNEDQYKQAMEELK
;
A
#
# COMPACT_ATOMS: atom_id res chain seq x y z
N GLU A 1 -17.97 2.42 2.89
CA GLU A 1 -18.95 1.82 3.81
C GLU A 1 -18.31 0.85 4.79
N ALA A 2 -17.42 -0.06 4.32
CA ALA A 2 -16.75 -1.03 5.19
C ALA A 2 -16.01 -0.38 6.37
N PHE A 3 -15.30 0.71 6.14
CA PHE A 3 -14.59 1.44 7.21
C PHE A 3 -15.54 2.09 8.21
N VAL A 4 -16.67 2.64 7.74
CA VAL A 4 -17.69 3.21 8.63
C VAL A 4 -18.25 2.12 9.55
N SER A 5 -18.55 0.95 9.00
CA SER A 5 -19.02 -0.21 9.77
C SER A 5 -17.96 -0.71 10.77
N ALA A 6 -16.71 -0.80 10.32
CA ALA A 6 -15.60 -1.23 11.18
C ALA A 6 -15.40 -0.30 12.39
N VAL A 7 -15.52 1.00 12.19
CA VAL A 7 -15.46 2.00 13.27
C VAL A 7 -16.69 1.88 14.18
N GLN A 8 -17.89 1.75 13.61
CA GLN A 8 -19.12 1.59 14.37
C GLN A 8 -19.08 0.37 15.32
N TYR A 9 -18.56 -0.76 14.81
CA TYR A 9 -18.44 -2.00 15.57
C TYR A 9 -17.13 -2.11 16.38
N LYS A 10 -16.31 -1.06 16.37
CA LYS A 10 -15.04 -0.98 17.15
C LYS A 10 -14.10 -2.16 16.86
N LEU A 11 -13.92 -2.49 15.59
CA LEU A 11 -13.11 -3.63 15.16
C LEU A 11 -11.62 -3.31 15.27
N ASP A 12 -11.07 -3.26 16.49
CA ASP A 12 -9.64 -2.97 16.73
C ASP A 12 -8.69 -4.15 16.41
N ASN A 13 -9.26 -5.29 16.06
CA ASN A 13 -8.55 -6.43 15.49
C ASN A 13 -8.47 -6.38 13.95
N LEU A 14 -9.21 -5.48 13.29
CA LEU A 14 -9.13 -5.30 11.85
C LEU A 14 -7.90 -4.46 11.49
N ILE A 15 -7.09 -5.01 10.59
CA ILE A 15 -5.94 -4.33 9.99
C ILE A 15 -6.15 -4.30 8.48
N VAL A 16 -6.02 -3.12 7.89
CA VAL A 16 -6.08 -2.92 6.45
C VAL A 16 -4.77 -2.31 5.99
N PHE A 17 -4.11 -2.96 5.03
CA PHE A 17 -2.93 -2.43 4.36
C PHE A 17 -3.35 -1.86 2.99
N ILE A 18 -3.03 -0.61 2.74
CA ILE A 18 -3.22 0.06 1.45
C ILE A 18 -1.86 0.15 0.76
N ASP A 19 -1.69 -0.58 -0.32
CA ASP A 19 -0.54 -0.43 -1.22
C ASP A 19 -0.71 0.87 -2.04
N HIS A 20 -0.11 1.95 -1.54
CA HIS A 20 -0.16 3.26 -2.16
C HIS A 20 1.05 3.45 -3.07
N ASN A 21 1.05 2.76 -4.19
CA ASN A 21 2.14 2.75 -5.16
C ASN A 21 2.09 3.91 -6.19
N GLY A 22 1.12 4.82 -6.06
CA GLY A 22 0.96 5.98 -6.94
C GLY A 22 0.28 5.66 -8.29
N TYR A 23 -0.09 4.41 -8.54
CA TYR A 23 -0.70 3.99 -9.80
C TYR A 23 -2.03 3.27 -9.60
N GLN A 24 -2.84 3.34 -10.62
CA GLN A 24 -4.01 2.48 -10.83
C GLN A 24 -4.01 2.03 -12.30
N GLN A 25 -4.97 1.21 -12.70
CA GLN A 25 -4.97 0.56 -14.01
C GLN A 25 -4.67 1.52 -15.17
N ASP A 26 -5.28 2.69 -15.18
CA ASP A 26 -5.26 3.62 -16.33
C ASP A 26 -4.23 4.76 -16.20
N GLY A 27 -3.46 4.82 -15.11
CA GLY A 27 -2.45 5.86 -14.92
C GLY A 27 -2.11 6.19 -13.48
N MET A 28 -1.56 7.36 -13.27
CA MET A 28 -1.20 7.83 -11.93
C MET A 28 -2.44 8.20 -11.11
N THR A 29 -2.46 7.81 -9.84
CA THR A 29 -3.58 8.17 -8.93
C THR A 29 -3.72 9.66 -8.76
N SER A 30 -2.63 10.44 -8.82
CA SER A 30 -2.65 11.90 -8.77
C SER A 30 -3.42 12.58 -9.92
N GLU A 31 -3.53 11.89 -11.05
CA GLU A 31 -4.23 12.41 -12.25
C GLU A 31 -5.67 11.93 -12.33
N ILE A 32 -5.95 10.71 -11.84
CA ILE A 32 -7.25 10.06 -12.02
C ILE A 32 -8.14 10.26 -10.80
N MET A 33 -7.62 10.06 -9.60
CA MET A 33 -8.36 10.19 -8.35
C MET A 33 -7.39 10.58 -7.22
N ASN A 34 -7.14 11.87 -7.10
CA ASN A 34 -6.21 12.42 -6.11
C ASN A 34 -6.95 12.74 -4.80
N PHE A 35 -6.74 11.92 -3.78
CA PHE A 35 -7.22 12.18 -2.42
C PHE A 35 -6.25 11.58 -1.39
N SER A 36 -6.28 12.12 -0.17
CA SER A 36 -5.49 11.59 0.95
C SER A 36 -6.25 10.44 1.62
N PHE A 37 -5.69 9.24 1.57
CA PHE A 37 -6.20 8.10 2.34
C PHE A 37 -6.12 8.38 3.85
N ALA A 38 -5.02 8.97 4.31
CA ALA A 38 -4.82 9.26 5.72
C ALA A 38 -5.87 10.21 6.27
N ASP A 39 -6.09 11.34 5.60
CA ASP A 39 -7.09 12.32 6.03
C ASP A 39 -8.51 11.73 5.95
N THR A 40 -8.84 11.06 4.85
CA THR A 40 -10.18 10.52 4.63
C THR A 40 -10.53 9.45 5.65
N LEU A 41 -9.64 8.47 5.85
CA LEU A 41 -9.91 7.35 6.77
C LEU A 41 -9.75 7.75 8.23
N GLY A 42 -8.86 8.72 8.52
CA GLY A 42 -8.77 9.35 9.83
C GLY A 42 -10.05 10.10 10.20
N ALA A 43 -10.65 10.85 9.27
CA ALA A 43 -11.92 11.55 9.48
C ALA A 43 -13.10 10.57 9.71
N ILE A 44 -13.09 9.39 9.10
CA ILE A 44 -14.06 8.33 9.38
C ILE A 44 -13.91 7.77 10.80
N GLY A 45 -12.72 7.85 11.40
CA GLY A 45 -12.44 7.40 12.77
C GLY A 45 -11.47 6.22 12.86
N CYS A 46 -10.86 5.79 11.75
CA CYS A 46 -9.81 4.79 11.77
C CYS A 46 -8.53 5.31 12.45
N LYS A 47 -7.72 4.42 13.00
CA LYS A 47 -6.32 4.74 13.29
C LYS A 47 -5.53 4.56 11.99
N VAL A 48 -4.93 5.63 11.50
CA VAL A 48 -4.12 5.57 10.27
C VAL A 48 -2.66 5.81 10.60
N VAL A 49 -1.78 5.05 9.97
CA VAL A 49 -0.33 5.25 9.95
C VAL A 49 0.17 5.20 8.51
N GLU A 50 1.10 6.08 8.18
CA GLU A 50 1.78 6.11 6.88
C GLU A 50 3.21 5.64 7.07
N ILE A 51 3.66 4.74 6.21
CA ILE A 51 5.01 4.14 6.28
C ILE A 51 5.62 3.97 4.90
N ASP A 52 6.92 3.74 4.84
CA ASP A 52 7.53 3.12 3.66
C ASP A 52 7.02 1.68 3.55
N GLY A 53 6.20 1.40 2.55
CA GLY A 53 5.60 0.09 2.33
C GLY A 53 6.55 -0.95 1.76
N ASN A 54 7.78 -0.55 1.37
CA ASN A 54 8.85 -1.46 0.98
C ASN A 54 9.80 -1.78 2.14
N ASP A 55 9.64 -1.15 3.30
CA ASP A 55 10.42 -1.42 4.51
C ASP A 55 9.69 -2.42 5.42
N THR A 56 10.21 -3.64 5.48
CA THR A 56 9.64 -4.72 6.31
C THR A 56 9.66 -4.38 7.80
N GLU A 57 10.70 -3.69 8.29
CA GLU A 57 10.77 -3.30 9.71
C GLU A 57 9.71 -2.25 10.05
N ALA A 58 9.46 -1.29 9.16
CA ALA A 58 8.39 -0.31 9.33
C ALA A 58 7.01 -0.98 9.39
N ILE A 59 6.77 -2.02 8.56
CA ILE A 59 5.53 -2.80 8.58
C ILE A 59 5.39 -3.55 9.92
N ILE A 60 6.43 -4.25 10.36
CA ILE A 60 6.44 -4.98 11.63
C ILE A 60 6.15 -4.02 12.80
N ASN A 61 6.85 -2.90 12.84
CA ASN A 61 6.66 -1.88 13.89
C ASN A 61 5.22 -1.34 13.92
N ALA A 62 4.62 -1.08 12.76
CA ALA A 62 3.23 -0.62 12.68
C ALA A 62 2.24 -1.66 13.21
N LEU A 63 2.50 -2.94 12.96
CA LEU A 63 1.66 -4.05 13.44
C LEU A 63 1.81 -4.30 14.93
N GLU A 64 3.04 -4.31 15.45
CA GLU A 64 3.34 -4.59 16.87
C GLU A 64 2.87 -3.45 17.78
N ASN A 65 3.00 -2.21 17.34
CA ASN A 65 2.59 -1.02 18.10
C ASN A 65 1.15 -0.58 17.83
N ARG A 66 0.33 -1.44 17.24
CA ARG A 66 -1.07 -1.09 16.97
C ARG A 66 -1.83 -0.86 18.30
N PRO A 67 -2.58 0.23 18.42
CA PRO A 67 -3.39 0.46 19.59
C PRO A 67 -4.62 -0.46 19.60
N ILE A 68 -4.89 -1.07 20.76
CA ILE A 68 -6.14 -1.81 21.02
C ILE A 68 -7.08 -0.84 21.74
N ASN A 69 -7.82 -0.03 20.99
CA ASN A 69 -8.62 1.08 21.52
C ASN A 69 -9.99 1.25 20.85
N GLY A 70 -10.49 0.18 20.23
CA GLY A 70 -11.78 0.18 19.52
C GLY A 70 -11.72 0.84 18.14
N LYS A 71 -10.53 1.03 17.55
CA LYS A 71 -10.39 1.59 16.21
C LYS A 71 -9.68 0.61 15.26
N PRO A 72 -10.21 0.38 14.06
CA PRO A 72 -9.48 -0.38 13.05
C PRO A 72 -8.18 0.34 12.68
N LEU A 73 -7.09 -0.43 12.46
CA LEU A 73 -5.83 0.09 11.96
C LEU A 73 -5.82 0.09 10.44
N VAL A 74 -5.45 1.21 9.86
CA VAL A 74 -5.14 1.33 8.43
C VAL A 74 -3.67 1.72 8.29
N ILE A 75 -2.92 0.91 7.56
CA ILE A 75 -1.54 1.18 7.21
C ILE A 75 -1.52 1.61 5.74
N VAL A 76 -1.12 2.85 5.49
CA VAL A 76 -0.88 3.35 4.13
C VAL A 76 0.60 3.17 3.85
N GLY A 77 0.92 2.12 3.09
CA GLY A 77 2.29 1.82 2.68
C GLY A 77 2.61 2.53 1.36
N HIS A 78 3.49 3.52 1.42
CA HIS A 78 4.03 4.15 0.22
C HIS A 78 5.04 3.21 -0.40
N THR A 79 4.68 2.59 -1.52
CA THR A 79 5.50 1.60 -2.23
C THR A 79 5.97 2.13 -3.57
N ILE A 80 7.01 1.52 -4.10
CA ILE A 80 7.44 1.73 -5.48
C ILE A 80 6.94 0.54 -6.30
N LYS A 81 6.06 0.80 -7.28
CA LYS A 81 5.60 -0.24 -8.21
C LYS A 81 6.79 -0.90 -8.90
N GLY A 82 6.88 -2.24 -8.83
CA GLY A 82 7.97 -3.00 -9.42
C GLY A 82 9.31 -2.91 -8.68
N LYS A 83 9.31 -2.51 -7.40
CA LYS A 83 10.50 -2.34 -6.57
C LYS A 83 11.48 -3.52 -6.65
N GLY A 84 12.75 -3.21 -6.89
CA GLY A 84 13.83 -4.18 -6.98
C GLY A 84 14.14 -4.66 -8.40
N VAL A 85 13.28 -4.34 -9.39
CA VAL A 85 13.52 -4.69 -10.79
C VAL A 85 13.58 -3.41 -11.62
N SER A 86 14.79 -3.05 -12.09
CA SER A 86 15.09 -1.74 -12.66
C SER A 86 14.18 -1.31 -13.83
N PHE A 87 13.81 -2.24 -14.70
CA PHE A 87 12.93 -1.96 -15.85
C PHE A 87 11.44 -1.96 -15.50
N MET A 88 11.07 -2.29 -14.26
CA MET A 88 9.69 -2.31 -13.77
C MET A 88 9.37 -1.14 -12.84
N GLU A 89 10.36 -0.59 -12.15
CA GLU A 89 10.16 0.45 -11.15
C GLU A 89 9.46 1.68 -11.73
N GLY A 90 8.30 2.03 -11.18
CA GLY A 90 7.53 3.21 -11.58
C GLY A 90 6.92 3.14 -12.99
N VAL A 91 6.84 1.97 -13.60
CA VAL A 91 6.34 1.80 -14.96
C VAL A 91 4.93 1.19 -14.96
N ASN A 92 3.92 2.00 -15.33
CA ASN A 92 2.51 1.61 -15.27
C ASN A 92 2.16 0.41 -16.16
N SER A 93 2.79 0.27 -17.34
CA SER A 93 2.50 -0.83 -18.28
C SER A 93 2.71 -2.23 -17.69
N TRP A 94 3.52 -2.35 -16.65
CA TRP A 94 3.71 -3.61 -15.92
C TRP A 94 2.50 -4.05 -15.08
N HIS A 95 1.42 -3.29 -15.10
CA HIS A 95 0.16 -3.74 -14.51
C HIS A 95 -0.43 -4.96 -15.26
N HIS A 96 -0.20 -5.06 -16.56
CA HIS A 96 -0.71 -6.14 -17.43
C HIS A 96 0.35 -6.80 -18.31
N SER A 97 1.63 -6.52 -18.09
CA SER A 97 2.70 -7.04 -18.94
C SER A 97 3.24 -8.38 -18.46
N SER A 98 3.75 -9.17 -19.39
CA SER A 98 4.50 -10.39 -19.12
C SER A 98 5.97 -10.18 -19.50
N MET A 99 6.88 -10.77 -18.73
CA MET A 99 8.31 -10.75 -19.03
C MET A 99 8.64 -11.70 -20.17
N ASN A 100 9.58 -11.30 -21.03
CA ASN A 100 10.28 -12.23 -21.90
C ASN A 100 11.42 -12.93 -21.14
N GLU A 101 12.10 -13.89 -21.79
CA GLU A 101 13.14 -14.71 -21.15
C GLU A 101 14.34 -13.89 -20.66
N ASP A 102 14.75 -12.88 -21.42
CA ASP A 102 15.90 -12.02 -21.05
C ASP A 102 15.56 -11.10 -19.88
N GLN A 103 14.36 -10.53 -19.88
CA GLN A 103 13.83 -9.75 -18.77
C GLN A 103 13.69 -10.58 -17.50
N TYR A 104 13.24 -11.83 -17.61
CA TYR A 104 13.18 -12.76 -16.48
C TYR A 104 14.57 -13.03 -15.89
N LYS A 105 15.57 -13.31 -16.73
CA LYS A 105 16.95 -13.51 -16.27
C LYS A 105 17.50 -12.27 -15.57
N GLN A 106 17.29 -11.09 -16.15
CA GLN A 106 17.71 -9.83 -15.54
C GLN A 106 17.05 -9.61 -14.17
N ALA A 107 15.71 -9.77 -14.09
CA ALA A 107 15.00 -9.62 -12.81
C ALA A 107 15.51 -10.57 -11.74
N MET A 108 15.79 -11.84 -12.10
CA MET A 108 16.36 -12.83 -11.19
C MET A 108 17.78 -12.50 -10.74
N GLU A 109 18.54 -11.72 -11.49
CA GLU A 109 19.87 -11.23 -11.09
C GLU A 109 19.76 -10.03 -10.16
N GLU A 110 18.84 -9.11 -10.44
CA GLU A 110 18.62 -7.89 -9.65
C GLU A 110 18.02 -8.19 -8.25
N LEU A 111 17.29 -9.30 -8.11
CA LEU A 111 16.63 -9.69 -6.86
C LEU A 111 17.46 -10.64 -5.95
N LYS A 112 18.73 -10.87 -6.30
CA LYS A 112 19.66 -11.66 -5.44
C LYS A 112 20.21 -10.81 -4.30
#